data_ed7d17b284e5e820aa9d488af806d585
#
_entry.id   ed7d17b284e5e820aa9d488af806d585
#
_cell.length_a   1.000
_cell.length_b   1.000
_cell.length_c   1.000
_cell.angle_alpha   90.00
_cell.angle_beta   90.00
_cell.angle_gamma   90.00
#
_symmetry.space_group_name_H-M   'P 1'
#
loop_
_entity.id
_entity.type
_entity.pdbx_description
1 polymer ?
#
loop_
_entity_poly.entity_id
_entity_poly.type
_entity_poly.pdbx_seq_one_letter_code
_entity_poly.pdbx_strand_id
1 'polypeptide(L)' 'MAAILPYLQDDAFQPDDVKAMSMALDDLCKELKLDGNANAKETIAVRIIELARCGERSPTKLRDRVLREANDPIG' A
#
# COMPACT_ATOMS: atom_id res chain seq x y z
N MET A 1 4.82 8.97 11.33
CA MET A 1 5.52 9.19 10.06
C MET A 1 4.85 8.37 8.94
N ALA A 2 4.63 8.96 7.79
CA ALA A 2 3.88 8.29 6.74
C ALA A 2 4.81 7.42 5.88
N ALA A 3 4.68 6.11 6.02
CA ALA A 3 5.53 5.15 5.33
C ALA A 3 5.38 5.18 3.81
N ILE A 4 4.23 5.65 3.31
CA ILE A 4 3.97 5.70 1.88
C ILE A 4 4.61 6.90 1.18
N LEU A 5 5.02 7.92 1.94
CA LEU A 5 5.53 9.17 1.36
C LEU A 5 6.66 8.98 0.35
N PRO A 6 7.67 8.12 0.62
CA PRO A 6 8.76 7.95 -0.33
C PRO A 6 8.31 7.42 -1.71
N TYR A 7 7.14 6.82 -1.77
CA TYR A 7 6.64 6.23 -3.01
C TYR A 7 5.64 7.12 -3.74
N LEU A 8 5.19 8.19 -3.10
CA LEU A 8 4.34 9.18 -3.74
C LEU A 8 5.19 10.08 -4.62
N GLN A 9 4.71 10.33 -5.84
CA GLN A 9 5.41 11.23 -6.75
C GLN A 9 4.62 12.53 -6.86
N ASP A 10 3.87 12.71 -7.92
CA ASP A 10 3.12 13.94 -8.14
C ASP A 10 1.67 13.83 -7.73
N ASP A 11 1.35 12.80 -6.95
CA ASP A 11 -0.04 12.55 -6.55
C ASP A 11 -0.47 13.50 -5.44
N ALA A 12 -1.61 14.14 -5.64
CA ALA A 12 -2.17 15.08 -4.66
C ALA A 12 -3.20 14.35 -3.79
N PHE A 13 -2.72 13.69 -2.76
CA PHE A 13 -3.59 13.02 -1.81
C PHE A 13 -3.78 13.88 -0.56
N GLN A 14 -4.96 13.76 0.04
CA GLN A 14 -5.24 14.40 1.32
C GLN A 14 -4.38 13.76 2.42
N PRO A 15 -4.07 14.50 3.50
CA PRO A 15 -3.31 13.92 4.60
C PRO A 15 -3.95 12.65 5.17
N ASP A 16 -5.27 12.60 5.24
CA ASP A 16 -5.97 11.41 5.73
C ASP A 16 -5.77 10.22 4.79
N ASP A 17 -5.74 10.48 3.49
CA ASP A 17 -5.51 9.42 2.50
C ASP A 17 -4.08 8.88 2.61
N VAL A 18 -3.12 9.78 2.77
CA VAL A 18 -1.73 9.39 2.94
C VAL A 18 -1.57 8.54 4.19
N LYS A 19 -2.24 8.91 5.26
CA LYS A 19 -2.20 8.14 6.51
C LYS A 19 -2.80 6.74 6.31
N ALA A 20 -3.94 6.65 5.62
CA ALA A 20 -4.57 5.36 5.35
C ALA A 20 -3.67 4.46 4.52
N MET A 21 -3.05 5.01 3.47
CA MET A 21 -2.12 4.26 2.64
C MET A 21 -0.90 3.79 3.43
N SER A 22 -0.39 4.64 4.31
CA SER A 22 0.76 4.29 5.13
C SER A 22 0.44 3.16 6.11
N MET A 23 -0.74 3.20 6.70
CA MET A 23 -1.18 2.14 7.60
C MET A 23 -1.32 0.81 6.85
N ALA A 24 -1.88 0.85 5.66
CA ALA A 24 -2.01 -0.35 4.83
C ALA A 24 -0.64 -0.93 4.48
N LEU A 25 0.29 -0.06 4.11
CA LEU A 25 1.65 -0.50 3.78
C LEU A 25 2.34 -1.13 4.98
N ASP A 26 2.24 -0.51 6.14
CA ASP A 26 2.83 -1.06 7.36
C ASP A 26 2.27 -2.43 7.69
N ASP A 27 0.94 -2.57 7.60
CA ASP A 27 0.29 -3.85 7.87
C ASP A 27 0.74 -4.93 6.90
N LEU A 28 0.83 -4.57 5.60
CA LEU A 28 1.26 -5.53 4.58
C LEU A 28 2.72 -5.93 4.77
N CYS A 29 3.57 -4.99 5.16
CA CYS A 29 4.96 -5.30 5.43
C CYS A 29 5.08 -6.33 6.56
N LYS A 30 4.24 -6.23 7.57
CA LYS A 30 4.23 -7.19 8.68
C LYS A 30 3.66 -8.53 8.24
N GLU A 31 2.52 -8.51 7.53
CA GLU A 31 1.85 -9.73 7.09
C GLU A 31 2.69 -10.54 6.12
N LEU A 32 3.34 -9.86 5.18
CA LEU A 32 4.11 -10.51 4.13
C LEU A 32 5.60 -10.59 4.47
N LYS A 33 5.99 -10.08 5.62
CA LYS A 33 7.39 -10.11 6.10
C LYS A 33 8.34 -9.52 5.06
N LEU A 34 8.04 -8.29 4.67
CA LEU A 34 8.79 -7.61 3.62
C LEU A 34 10.02 -6.87 4.15
N ASP A 35 10.36 -7.03 5.41
CA ASP A 35 11.53 -6.41 5.99
C ASP A 35 12.77 -6.87 5.25
N GLY A 36 13.57 -5.92 4.79
CA GLY A 36 14.78 -6.22 4.04
C GLY A 36 14.54 -6.48 2.56
N ASN A 37 13.30 -6.45 2.08
CA ASN A 37 13.00 -6.65 0.67
C ASN A 37 12.41 -5.36 0.08
N ALA A 38 13.31 -4.45 -0.31
CA ALA A 38 12.90 -3.14 -0.80
C ALA A 38 12.07 -3.23 -2.09
N ASN A 39 12.40 -4.18 -2.97
CA ASN A 39 11.68 -4.32 -4.23
C ASN A 39 10.23 -4.74 -4.01
N ALA A 40 10.01 -5.70 -3.13
CA ALA A 40 8.66 -6.14 -2.81
C ALA A 40 7.87 -5.03 -2.15
N LYS A 41 8.49 -4.31 -1.23
CA LYS A 41 7.85 -3.20 -0.54
C LYS A 41 7.44 -2.10 -1.54
N GLU A 42 8.30 -1.79 -2.49
CA GLU A 42 8.00 -0.80 -3.52
C GLU A 42 6.81 -1.24 -4.37
N THR A 43 6.79 -2.50 -4.80
CA THR A 43 5.69 -3.03 -5.59
C THR A 43 4.36 -2.91 -4.84
N ILE A 44 4.36 -3.27 -3.58
CA ILE A 44 3.16 -3.19 -2.74
C ILE A 44 2.73 -1.73 -2.58
N ALA A 45 3.67 -0.84 -2.34
CA ALA A 45 3.37 0.59 -2.17
C ALA A 45 2.74 1.17 -3.44
N VAL A 46 3.29 0.85 -4.60
CA VAL A 46 2.74 1.31 -5.88
C VAL A 46 1.30 0.81 -6.05
N ARG A 47 1.05 -0.43 -5.70
CA ARG A 47 -0.29 -0.99 -5.84
C ARG A 47 -1.28 -0.29 -4.90
N ILE A 48 -0.86 0.02 -3.68
CA ILE A 48 -1.70 0.75 -2.74
C ILE A 48 -2.05 2.13 -3.31
N ILE A 49 -1.08 2.81 -3.88
CA ILE A 49 -1.31 4.12 -4.49
C ILE A 49 -2.31 4.02 -5.64
N GLU A 50 -2.18 3.01 -6.49
CA GLU A 50 -3.11 2.81 -7.59
C GLU A 50 -4.54 2.58 -7.11
N LEU A 51 -4.71 1.78 -6.07
CA LEU A 51 -6.03 1.54 -5.50
C LEU A 51 -6.62 2.81 -4.89
N ALA A 52 -5.79 3.63 -4.25
CA ALA A 52 -6.23 4.89 -3.68
C ALA A 52 -6.68 5.85 -4.78
N ARG A 53 -6.01 5.86 -5.92
CA ARG A 53 -6.42 6.67 -7.07
C ARG A 53 -7.78 6.25 -7.59
N CYS A 54 -8.09 4.97 -7.50
CA CYS A 54 -9.37 4.44 -7.93
C CYS A 54 -10.50 4.70 -6.92
N GLY A 55 -10.18 5.36 -5.81
CA GLY A 55 -11.18 5.74 -4.83
C GLY A 55 -11.18 4.91 -3.55
N GLU A 56 -10.33 3.90 -3.46
CA GLU A 56 -10.25 3.09 -2.25
C GLU A 56 -9.46 3.85 -1.19
N ARG A 57 -10.12 4.21 -0.11
CA ARG A 57 -9.52 5.06 0.92
C ARG A 57 -9.47 4.42 2.29
N SER A 58 -10.00 3.21 2.44
CA SER A 58 -9.97 2.50 3.72
C SER A 58 -8.66 1.73 3.86
N PRO A 59 -7.90 1.93 4.95
CA PRO A 59 -6.66 1.17 5.16
C PRO A 59 -6.90 -0.33 5.18
N THR A 60 -8.01 -0.77 5.78
CA THR A 60 -8.34 -2.18 5.83
C THR A 60 -8.60 -2.75 4.44
N LYS A 61 -9.37 -2.03 3.62
CA LYS A 61 -9.68 -2.50 2.27
C LYS A 61 -8.46 -2.46 1.37
N LEU A 62 -7.62 -1.44 1.50
CA LEU A 62 -6.38 -1.37 0.75
C LEU A 62 -5.52 -2.59 1.06
N ARG A 63 -5.36 -2.89 2.35
CA ARG A 63 -4.59 -4.04 2.77
C ARG A 63 -5.19 -5.34 2.25
N ASP A 64 -6.49 -5.51 2.41
CA ASP A 64 -7.15 -6.76 2.02
C ASP A 64 -7.04 -7.00 0.52
N ARG A 65 -7.21 -5.95 -0.28
CA ARG A 65 -7.12 -6.10 -1.73
C ARG A 65 -5.73 -6.48 -2.19
N VAL A 66 -4.72 -5.80 -1.66
CA VAL A 66 -3.34 -6.10 -2.03
C VAL A 66 -2.95 -7.50 -1.53
N LEU A 67 -3.36 -7.84 -0.32
CA LEU A 67 -3.06 -9.15 0.24
C LEU A 67 -3.69 -10.26 -0.60
N ARG A 68 -4.92 -10.06 -1.04
CA ARG A 68 -5.59 -11.03 -1.92
C ARG A 68 -4.85 -11.20 -3.22
N GLU A 69 -4.41 -10.11 -3.83
CA GLU A 69 -3.66 -10.17 -5.08
C GLU A 69 -2.32 -10.88 -4.90
N ALA A 70 -1.66 -10.64 -3.77
CA ALA A 70 -0.38 -11.27 -3.48
C ALA A 70 -0.51 -12.77 -3.27
N ASN A 71 -1.67 -13.21 -2.77
CA ASN A 71 -1.93 -14.62 -2.50
C ASN A 71 -2.60 -15.35 -3.67
N ASP A 72 -2.90 -14.65 -4.76
CA ASP A 72 -3.54 -15.22 -5.93
C ASP A 72 -2.47 -15.72 -6.90
N PRO A 73 -2.27 -17.04 -6.99
CA PRO A 73 -1.20 -17.58 -7.85
C PRO A 73 -1.46 -17.40 -9.33
N ILE A 74 -2.68 -17.09 -9.71
CA ILE A 74 -3.08 -16.97 -11.11
C ILE A 74 -3.13 -15.51 -11.54
N GLY A 75 -3.26 -14.63 -10.56
CA GLY A 75 -3.45 -13.20 -10.72
C GLY A 75 -2.48 -12.49 -11.63
#